data_f1266cee25610bafc9fafa1a2bc91d05
#
_entry.id   f1266cee25610bafc9fafa1a2bc91d05
#
_cell.length_a   1.000
_cell.length_b   1.000
_cell.length_c   1.000
_cell.angle_alpha   90.00
_cell.angle_beta   90.00
_cell.angle_gamma   90.00
#
_symmetry.space_group_name_H-M   'P 1'
#
loop_
_entity.id
_entity.type
_entity.pdbx_description
1 polymer ?
#
loop_
_entity_poly.entity_id
_entity_poly.type
_entity_poly.pdbx_seq_one_letter_code
_entity_poly.pdbx_strand_id
1 'polypeptide(L)'
;SFPTRRSSDLQMEPLSGKYPAIKKGAVISAVDLINGIGHYAGLRRIAVEGATGLYNTNYENKVAAALEALKTDDFVYLHIEASDEAGHEGDFKLKQFTIENLDKRVVRPVYEAVKDWDEPVAIAVLPDHPTPCELRTHTAEPVPFLIYYPGIEPDCVQTFDEVACVEGSYGILKEDEFMNEFMKK
;
A
#
# COMPACT_ATOMS: atom_id res chain seq x y z
N SER A 1 -23.62 31.96 -10.87
CA SER A 1 -23.00 30.89 -11.62
C SER A 1 -21.73 30.43 -10.88
N PHE A 2 -21.73 29.19 -10.45
CA PHE A 2 -20.51 28.58 -9.91
C PHE A 2 -19.48 28.45 -11.05
N PRO A 3 -18.24 28.88 -10.86
CA PRO A 3 -17.21 28.64 -11.86
C PRO A 3 -17.02 27.15 -12.02
N THR A 4 -17.35 26.62 -13.18
CA THR A 4 -16.97 25.24 -13.56
C THR A 4 -15.44 25.23 -13.66
N ARG A 5 -14.76 24.67 -12.65
CA ARG A 5 -13.33 24.35 -12.76
C ARG A 5 -13.16 23.34 -13.90
N ARG A 6 -12.33 23.67 -14.86
CA ARG A 6 -11.97 22.74 -15.94
C ARG A 6 -11.13 21.62 -15.34
N SER A 7 -11.25 20.41 -15.85
CA SER A 7 -10.43 19.24 -15.46
C SER A 7 -8.90 19.48 -15.58
N SER A 8 -8.51 20.50 -16.35
CA SER A 8 -7.12 20.96 -16.46
C SER A 8 -6.55 21.67 -15.22
N ASP A 9 -7.41 22.00 -14.23
CA ASP A 9 -7.00 22.75 -13.03
C ASP A 9 -6.56 21.85 -11.87
N LEU A 10 -6.73 20.53 -11.99
CA LEU A 10 -6.25 19.52 -11.07
C LEU A 10 -5.01 18.82 -11.66
N GLN A 11 -3.89 19.52 -11.71
CA GLN A 11 -2.61 18.90 -12.02
C GLN A 11 -1.98 18.40 -10.73
N MET A 12 -2.03 17.09 -10.52
CA MET A 12 -1.20 16.42 -9.55
C MET A 12 0.17 16.18 -10.19
N GLU A 13 1.24 16.51 -9.46
CA GLU A 13 2.60 16.21 -9.93
C GLU A 13 2.77 14.67 -9.96
N PRO A 14 3.22 14.09 -11.08
CA PRO A 14 3.53 12.66 -11.12
C PRO A 14 4.63 12.30 -10.10
N LEU A 15 4.58 11.06 -9.58
CA LEU A 15 5.59 10.57 -8.62
C LEU A 15 7.02 10.70 -9.16
N SER A 16 7.23 10.52 -10.47
CA SER A 16 8.52 10.69 -11.12
C SER A 16 9.08 12.14 -11.06
N GLY A 17 8.21 13.13 -10.94
CA GLY A 17 8.62 14.51 -10.74
C GLY A 17 9.19 14.76 -9.36
N LYS A 18 8.53 14.23 -8.33
CA LYS A 18 8.95 14.35 -6.93
C LYS A 18 10.03 13.34 -6.54
N TYR A 19 9.96 12.15 -7.08
CA TYR A 19 10.89 11.02 -6.81
C TYR A 19 11.52 10.53 -8.12
N PRO A 20 12.63 11.12 -8.58
CA PRO A 20 13.23 10.81 -9.89
C PRO A 20 13.71 9.37 -10.07
N ALA A 21 13.86 8.62 -8.98
CA ALA A 21 14.16 7.19 -9.02
C ALA A 21 12.97 6.38 -9.58
N ILE A 22 11.73 6.87 -9.44
CA ILE A 22 10.53 6.24 -9.99
C ILE A 22 10.33 6.73 -11.43
N LYS A 23 10.96 6.07 -12.40
CA LYS A 23 10.76 6.38 -13.84
C LYS A 23 9.52 5.69 -14.38
N LYS A 24 9.26 4.48 -13.90
CA LYS A 24 8.12 3.65 -14.27
C LYS A 24 7.49 3.10 -13.01
N GLY A 25 6.17 3.11 -12.95
CA GLY A 25 5.48 2.52 -11.82
C GLY A 25 4.09 2.01 -12.21
N ALA A 26 3.58 1.11 -11.40
CA ALA A 26 2.28 0.49 -11.58
C ALA A 26 1.40 0.61 -10.33
N VAL A 27 0.08 0.64 -10.54
CA VAL A 27 -0.95 0.53 -9.51
C VAL A 27 -1.80 -0.70 -9.77
N ILE A 28 -2.01 -1.49 -8.72
CA ILE A 28 -2.87 -2.66 -8.70
C ILE A 28 -3.92 -2.45 -7.62
N SER A 29 -5.16 -2.21 -8.02
CA SER A 29 -6.30 -2.05 -7.11
C SER A 29 -7.59 -2.49 -7.78
N ALA A 30 -8.56 -2.96 -7.00
CA ALA A 30 -9.93 -3.18 -7.44
C ALA A 30 -10.80 -1.90 -7.30
N VAL A 31 -10.29 -0.88 -6.62
CA VAL A 31 -11.01 0.36 -6.32
C VAL A 31 -10.72 1.42 -7.37
N ASP A 32 -11.77 1.95 -8.00
CA ASP A 32 -11.63 2.94 -9.08
C ASP A 32 -10.99 4.25 -8.61
N LEU A 33 -11.28 4.68 -7.38
CA LEU A 33 -10.66 5.86 -6.78
C LEU A 33 -9.14 5.72 -6.73
N ILE A 34 -8.64 4.59 -6.22
CA ILE A 34 -7.20 4.30 -6.12
C ILE A 34 -6.55 4.21 -7.50
N ASN A 35 -7.22 3.55 -8.45
CA ASN A 35 -6.76 3.50 -9.83
C ASN A 35 -6.69 4.89 -10.46
N GLY A 36 -7.67 5.77 -10.16
CA GLY A 36 -7.70 7.16 -10.60
C GLY A 36 -6.54 7.98 -10.02
N ILE A 37 -6.30 7.88 -8.71
CA ILE A 37 -5.16 8.54 -8.04
C ILE A 37 -3.85 8.04 -8.64
N GLY A 38 -3.69 6.72 -8.81
CA GLY A 38 -2.52 6.13 -9.44
C GLY A 38 -2.26 6.67 -10.85
N HIS A 39 -3.33 6.81 -11.65
CA HIS A 39 -3.22 7.41 -12.99
C HIS A 39 -2.70 8.85 -12.95
N TYR A 40 -3.24 9.71 -12.07
CA TYR A 40 -2.75 11.08 -11.89
C TYR A 40 -1.33 11.15 -11.34
N ALA A 41 -0.96 10.16 -10.51
CA ALA A 41 0.41 10.00 -10.01
C ALA A 41 1.41 9.49 -11.07
N GLY A 42 0.95 9.22 -12.30
CA GLY A 42 1.78 8.73 -13.40
C GLY A 42 2.02 7.22 -13.38
N LEU A 43 1.25 6.46 -12.58
CA LEU A 43 1.34 5.01 -12.51
C LEU A 43 0.45 4.36 -13.58
N ARG A 44 0.94 3.30 -14.22
CA ARG A 44 0.10 2.49 -15.11
C ARG A 44 -0.80 1.57 -14.30
N ARG A 45 -2.08 1.51 -14.66
CA ARG A 45 -3.02 0.56 -14.07
C ARG A 45 -2.77 -0.85 -14.59
N ILE A 46 -2.74 -1.83 -13.66
CA ILE A 46 -2.76 -3.25 -14.00
C ILE A 46 -4.11 -3.84 -13.58
N ALA A 47 -4.88 -4.28 -14.55
CA ALA A 47 -6.11 -5.02 -14.29
C ALA A 47 -5.77 -6.48 -13.94
N VAL A 48 -6.36 -6.99 -12.85
CA VAL A 48 -6.11 -8.33 -12.34
C VAL A 48 -7.41 -9.13 -12.33
N GLU A 49 -7.39 -10.30 -12.95
CA GLU A 49 -8.55 -11.19 -12.97
C GLU A 49 -8.90 -11.69 -11.57
N GLY A 50 -10.17 -11.57 -11.19
CA GLY A 50 -10.65 -11.93 -9.87
C GLY A 50 -10.31 -10.94 -8.76
N ALA A 51 -9.72 -9.78 -9.09
CA ALA A 51 -9.53 -8.71 -8.13
C ALA A 51 -10.86 -8.05 -7.77
N THR A 52 -11.18 -8.05 -6.47
CA THR A 52 -12.33 -7.34 -5.88
C THR A 52 -11.86 -6.53 -4.68
N GLY A 53 -12.71 -5.63 -4.15
CA GLY A 53 -12.50 -4.95 -2.88
C GLY A 53 -12.82 -5.83 -1.65
N LEU A 54 -13.41 -7.00 -1.83
CA LEU A 54 -13.93 -7.85 -0.76
C LEU A 54 -12.89 -8.85 -0.22
N TYR A 55 -13.23 -9.50 0.88
CA TYR A 55 -12.40 -10.51 1.56
C TYR A 55 -12.07 -11.74 0.70
N ASN A 56 -12.89 -12.03 -0.32
CA ASN A 56 -12.69 -13.14 -1.26
C ASN A 56 -11.94 -12.72 -2.55
N THR A 57 -11.32 -11.56 -2.55
CA THR A 57 -10.47 -11.12 -3.68
C THR A 57 -9.40 -12.16 -4.02
N ASN A 58 -8.98 -12.19 -5.28
CA ASN A 58 -7.88 -13.05 -5.70
C ASN A 58 -6.53 -12.43 -5.30
N TYR A 59 -6.07 -12.72 -4.09
CA TYR A 59 -4.79 -12.24 -3.54
C TYR A 59 -3.60 -12.72 -4.37
N GLU A 60 -3.62 -13.98 -4.79
CA GLU A 60 -2.53 -14.61 -5.54
C GLU A 60 -2.31 -13.95 -6.90
N ASN A 61 -3.38 -13.68 -7.63
CA ASN A 61 -3.28 -12.98 -8.92
C ASN A 61 -2.79 -11.54 -8.74
N LYS A 62 -3.20 -10.84 -7.68
CA LYS A 62 -2.69 -9.50 -7.35
C LYS A 62 -1.19 -9.54 -7.06
N VAL A 63 -0.72 -10.51 -6.27
CA VAL A 63 0.71 -10.71 -5.98
C VAL A 63 1.48 -11.06 -7.25
N ALA A 64 0.99 -12.01 -8.04
CA ALA A 64 1.64 -12.39 -9.30
C ALA A 64 1.79 -11.21 -10.26
N ALA A 65 0.75 -10.37 -10.37
CA ALA A 65 0.79 -9.16 -11.18
C ALA A 65 1.80 -8.12 -10.65
N ALA A 66 1.92 -7.98 -9.32
CA ALA A 66 2.89 -7.10 -8.69
C ALA A 66 4.34 -7.56 -8.94
N LEU A 67 4.61 -8.85 -8.76
CA LEU A 67 5.93 -9.44 -9.00
C LEU A 67 6.33 -9.36 -10.49
N GLU A 68 5.38 -9.55 -11.39
CA GLU A 68 5.65 -9.39 -12.84
C GLU A 68 5.94 -7.93 -13.19
N ALA A 69 5.20 -6.99 -12.60
CA ALA A 69 5.43 -5.57 -12.78
C ALA A 69 6.82 -5.14 -12.30
N LEU A 70 7.25 -5.60 -11.11
CA LEU A 70 8.56 -5.28 -10.54
C LEU A 70 9.76 -5.70 -11.41
N LYS A 71 9.57 -6.59 -12.38
CA LYS A 71 10.66 -6.94 -13.33
C LYS A 71 11.00 -5.80 -14.30
N THR A 72 10.12 -4.81 -14.44
CA THR A 72 10.26 -3.72 -15.43
C THR A 72 9.93 -2.34 -14.90
N ASP A 73 9.29 -2.26 -13.74
CA ASP A 73 8.89 -1.02 -13.09
C ASP A 73 9.72 -0.80 -11.81
N ASP A 74 10.06 0.45 -11.56
CA ASP A 74 10.82 0.88 -10.37
C ASP A 74 9.94 0.95 -9.11
N PHE A 75 8.61 0.98 -9.27
CA PHE A 75 7.65 1.13 -8.18
C PHE A 75 6.33 0.41 -8.48
N VAL A 76 5.82 -0.33 -7.50
CA VAL A 76 4.49 -0.95 -7.58
C VAL A 76 3.69 -0.62 -6.34
N TYR A 77 2.53 0.00 -6.53
CA TYR A 77 1.55 0.23 -5.49
C TYR A 77 0.48 -0.87 -5.56
N LEU A 78 0.54 -1.80 -4.59
CA LEU A 78 -0.40 -2.92 -4.46
C LEU A 78 -1.40 -2.62 -3.37
N HIS A 79 -2.67 -2.43 -3.75
CA HIS A 79 -3.75 -2.07 -2.83
C HIS A 79 -4.71 -3.24 -2.61
N ILE A 80 -5.04 -3.48 -1.34
CA ILE A 80 -5.98 -4.51 -0.88
C ILE A 80 -7.00 -3.86 0.08
N GLU A 81 -8.25 -3.81 -0.32
CA GLU A 81 -9.37 -3.17 0.39
C GLU A 81 -9.98 -4.03 1.50
N ALA A 82 -9.83 -5.34 1.42
CA ALA A 82 -10.60 -6.34 2.17
C ALA A 82 -10.70 -6.10 3.69
N SER A 83 -9.66 -5.56 4.32
CA SER A 83 -9.65 -5.28 5.78
C SER A 83 -10.46 -4.02 6.13
N ASP A 84 -10.52 -3.06 5.22
CA ASP A 84 -11.33 -1.86 5.36
C ASP A 84 -12.83 -2.21 5.28
N GLU A 85 -13.24 -2.93 4.27
CA GLU A 85 -14.63 -3.40 4.12
C GLU A 85 -15.11 -4.20 5.34
N ALA A 86 -14.28 -5.11 5.87
CA ALA A 86 -14.60 -5.83 7.10
C ALA A 86 -14.75 -4.89 8.32
N GLY A 87 -13.99 -3.82 8.37
CA GLY A 87 -14.13 -2.76 9.37
C GLY A 87 -15.47 -2.03 9.26
N HIS A 88 -15.89 -1.66 8.06
CA HIS A 88 -17.18 -1.02 7.77
C HIS A 88 -18.38 -1.94 8.08
N GLU A 89 -18.25 -3.24 7.84
CA GLU A 89 -19.26 -4.23 8.24
C GLU A 89 -19.34 -4.39 9.78
N GLY A 90 -18.30 -4.00 10.51
CA GLY A 90 -18.19 -4.18 11.94
C GLY A 90 -17.94 -5.63 12.34
N ASP A 91 -17.47 -6.46 11.41
CA ASP A 91 -17.18 -7.87 11.66
C ASP A 91 -15.70 -8.06 12.06
N PHE A 92 -15.46 -8.13 13.36
CA PHE A 92 -14.12 -8.32 13.92
C PHE A 92 -13.45 -9.62 13.45
N LYS A 93 -14.20 -10.71 13.35
CA LYS A 93 -13.65 -12.01 12.93
C LYS A 93 -13.26 -11.98 11.44
N LEU A 94 -14.09 -11.36 10.63
CA LEU A 94 -13.80 -11.17 9.23
C LEU A 94 -12.57 -10.25 9.05
N LYS A 95 -12.48 -9.16 9.81
CA LYS A 95 -11.33 -8.26 9.77
C LYS A 95 -10.04 -8.97 10.17
N GLN A 96 -10.05 -9.74 11.25
CA GLN A 96 -8.91 -10.56 11.65
C GLN A 96 -8.52 -11.55 10.53
N PHE A 97 -9.49 -12.24 9.95
CA PHE A 97 -9.26 -13.17 8.84
C PHE A 97 -8.64 -12.48 7.62
N THR A 98 -9.09 -11.27 7.26
CA THR A 98 -8.52 -10.51 6.15
C THR A 98 -7.09 -10.08 6.42
N ILE A 99 -6.76 -9.62 7.64
CA ILE A 99 -5.40 -9.25 8.05
C ILE A 99 -4.47 -10.49 8.01
N GLU A 100 -4.92 -11.63 8.50
CA GLU A 100 -4.17 -12.89 8.39
C GLU A 100 -3.91 -13.31 6.94
N ASN A 101 -4.87 -13.06 6.02
CA ASN A 101 -4.70 -13.30 4.60
C ASN A 101 -3.69 -12.31 3.98
N LEU A 102 -3.69 -11.04 4.41
CA LEU A 102 -2.69 -10.06 3.95
C LEU A 102 -1.27 -10.56 4.28
N ASP A 103 -1.02 -11.04 5.50
CA ASP A 103 0.28 -11.61 5.85
C ASP A 103 0.60 -12.87 5.01
N LYS A 104 -0.29 -13.86 5.05
CA LYS A 104 -0.03 -15.19 4.47
C LYS A 104 -0.01 -15.22 2.94
N ARG A 105 -0.88 -14.43 2.30
CA ARG A 105 -1.15 -14.50 0.86
C ARG A 105 -0.62 -13.32 0.07
N VAL A 106 -0.17 -12.25 0.73
CA VAL A 106 0.38 -11.06 0.07
C VAL A 106 1.79 -10.75 0.56
N VAL A 107 1.94 -10.33 1.82
CA VAL A 107 3.23 -9.82 2.34
C VAL A 107 4.31 -10.90 2.28
N ARG A 108 4.03 -12.07 2.85
CA ARG A 108 4.97 -13.19 2.87
C ARG A 108 5.35 -13.67 1.46
N PRO A 109 4.41 -13.95 0.53
CA PRO A 109 4.76 -14.35 -0.83
C PRO A 109 5.57 -13.30 -1.59
N VAL A 110 5.28 -12.01 -1.42
CA VAL A 110 6.08 -10.94 -2.04
C VAL A 110 7.51 -10.97 -1.47
N TYR A 111 7.66 -10.95 -0.14
CA TYR A 111 8.97 -11.01 0.51
C TYR A 111 9.78 -12.23 0.07
N GLU A 112 9.20 -13.44 0.15
CA GLU A 112 9.87 -14.68 -0.24
C GLU A 112 10.31 -14.70 -1.71
N ALA A 113 9.55 -14.04 -2.59
CA ALA A 113 9.89 -13.96 -4.00
C ALA A 113 11.06 -13.00 -4.28
N VAL A 114 11.11 -11.85 -3.59
CA VAL A 114 12.07 -10.78 -3.94
C VAL A 114 13.34 -10.75 -3.08
N LYS A 115 13.35 -11.41 -1.91
CA LYS A 115 14.46 -11.36 -0.95
C LYS A 115 15.82 -11.80 -1.53
N ASP A 116 15.80 -12.69 -2.53
CA ASP A 116 16.98 -13.27 -3.16
C ASP A 116 17.20 -12.74 -4.59
N TRP A 117 16.49 -11.67 -5.00
CA TRP A 117 16.72 -11.06 -6.31
C TRP A 117 18.08 -10.33 -6.33
N ASP A 118 18.75 -10.37 -7.48
CA ASP A 118 20.03 -9.64 -7.69
C ASP A 118 19.85 -8.14 -7.52
N GLU A 119 18.73 -7.60 -8.00
CA GLU A 119 18.31 -6.21 -7.75
C GLU A 119 17.50 -6.14 -6.45
N PRO A 120 17.98 -5.42 -5.42
CA PRO A 120 17.31 -5.37 -4.13
C PRO A 120 15.97 -4.64 -4.21
N VAL A 121 14.93 -5.23 -3.62
CA VAL A 121 13.58 -4.67 -3.56
C VAL A 121 13.24 -4.24 -2.14
N ALA A 122 12.95 -2.97 -1.95
CA ALA A 122 12.39 -2.46 -0.69
C ALA A 122 10.88 -2.72 -0.63
N ILE A 123 10.38 -3.05 0.55
CA ILE A 123 8.94 -3.30 0.78
C ILE A 123 8.44 -2.37 1.86
N ALA A 124 7.35 -1.68 1.59
CA ALA A 124 6.60 -0.92 2.58
C ALA A 124 5.21 -1.54 2.78
N VAL A 125 4.79 -1.66 4.02
CA VAL A 125 3.46 -2.15 4.40
C VAL A 125 2.83 -1.15 5.35
N LEU A 126 1.63 -0.65 5.01
CA LEU A 126 0.88 0.27 5.85
C LEU A 126 -0.61 0.24 5.47
N PRO A 127 -1.53 0.48 6.41
CA PRO A 127 -2.89 0.90 6.07
C PRO A 127 -2.89 2.38 5.66
N ASP A 128 -3.89 2.81 4.93
CA ASP A 128 -4.11 4.22 4.58
C ASP A 128 -4.82 5.00 5.70
N HIS A 129 -5.69 4.34 6.46
CA HIS A 129 -6.41 4.85 7.62
C HIS A 129 -6.89 3.72 8.53
N PRO A 130 -7.22 4.00 9.81
CA PRO A 130 -7.95 3.05 10.63
C PRO A 130 -9.43 3.00 10.23
N THR A 131 -10.01 1.79 10.30
CA THR A 131 -11.46 1.56 10.17
C THR A 131 -11.90 0.61 11.29
N PRO A 132 -12.04 1.12 12.55
CA PRO A 132 -12.40 0.29 13.68
C PRO A 132 -13.78 -0.35 13.51
N CYS A 133 -13.89 -1.65 13.78
CA CYS A 133 -15.15 -2.38 13.69
C CYS A 133 -16.25 -1.81 14.57
N GLU A 134 -15.91 -1.24 15.72
CA GLU A 134 -16.88 -0.60 16.63
C GLU A 134 -17.52 0.65 16.02
N LEU A 135 -16.73 1.43 15.28
CA LEU A 135 -17.17 2.71 14.70
C LEU A 135 -17.72 2.54 13.28
N ARG A 136 -17.29 1.51 12.56
CA ARG A 136 -17.69 1.21 11.16
C ARG A 136 -17.44 2.36 10.19
N THR A 137 -16.45 3.17 10.49
CA THR A 137 -16.03 4.32 9.68
C THR A 137 -14.58 4.65 9.94
N HIS A 138 -14.00 5.43 9.04
CA HIS A 138 -12.62 5.87 9.17
C HIS A 138 -12.42 6.78 10.37
N THR A 139 -11.25 6.70 10.97
CA THR A 139 -10.81 7.58 12.06
C THR A 139 -9.47 8.22 11.69
N ALA A 140 -9.02 9.18 12.50
CA ALA A 140 -7.86 10.03 12.19
C ALA A 140 -6.61 9.68 13.01
N GLU A 141 -6.62 8.57 13.74
CA GLU A 141 -5.47 8.14 14.50
C GLU A 141 -4.32 7.73 13.56
N PRO A 142 -3.06 7.85 14.02
CA PRO A 142 -1.91 7.33 13.29
C PRO A 142 -2.03 5.84 13.00
N VAL A 143 -1.52 5.42 11.87
CA VAL A 143 -1.47 4.01 11.45
C VAL A 143 -0.07 3.45 11.60
N PRO A 144 0.10 2.14 11.92
CA PRO A 144 1.40 1.51 11.92
C PRO A 144 1.93 1.41 10.48
N PHE A 145 3.24 1.48 10.32
CA PHE A 145 3.90 1.18 9.05
C PHE A 145 5.18 0.39 9.28
N LEU A 146 5.57 -0.34 8.25
CA LEU A 146 6.81 -1.10 8.19
C LEU A 146 7.52 -0.78 6.88
N ILE A 147 8.83 -0.58 6.95
CA ILE A 147 9.69 -0.48 5.78
C ILE A 147 10.80 -1.51 5.91
N TYR A 148 10.89 -2.41 4.95
CA TYR A 148 11.95 -3.39 4.80
C TYR A 148 12.91 -2.96 3.69
N TYR A 149 14.20 -2.97 4.02
CA TYR A 149 15.28 -2.85 3.03
C TYR A 149 16.22 -4.05 3.15
N PRO A 150 16.59 -4.69 2.03
CA PRO A 150 17.58 -5.76 2.05
C PRO A 150 18.91 -5.30 2.67
N GLY A 151 19.42 -6.09 3.61
CA GLY A 151 20.70 -5.82 4.27
C GLY A 151 20.70 -4.73 5.35
N ILE A 152 19.53 -4.18 5.70
CA ILE A 152 19.40 -3.27 6.85
C ILE A 152 18.88 -4.06 8.04
N GLU A 153 19.57 -3.95 9.17
CA GLU A 153 19.14 -4.56 10.43
C GLU A 153 17.82 -3.92 10.89
N PRO A 154 16.85 -4.74 11.35
CA PRO A 154 15.60 -4.23 11.88
C PRO A 154 15.82 -3.46 13.18
N ASP A 155 14.86 -2.61 13.54
CA ASP A 155 14.81 -2.00 14.86
C ASP A 155 14.33 -3.00 15.94
N CYS A 156 14.07 -2.52 17.16
CA CYS A 156 13.67 -3.38 18.28
C CYS A 156 12.23 -3.88 18.23
N VAL A 157 11.39 -3.36 17.30
CA VAL A 157 9.98 -3.70 17.21
C VAL A 157 9.80 -5.07 16.58
N GLN A 158 9.08 -5.97 17.27
CA GLN A 158 8.92 -7.36 16.86
C GLN A 158 7.50 -7.70 16.36
N THR A 159 6.54 -6.79 16.54
CA THR A 159 5.15 -6.97 16.12
C THR A 159 4.66 -5.76 15.34
N PHE A 160 3.81 -6.00 14.34
CA PHE A 160 3.24 -4.95 13.51
C PHE A 160 1.82 -4.64 13.99
N ASP A 161 1.72 -3.70 14.92
CA ASP A 161 0.47 -3.21 15.47
C ASP A 161 0.61 -1.76 15.99
N GLU A 162 -0.50 -1.11 16.29
CA GLU A 162 -0.57 0.29 16.69
C GLU A 162 0.14 0.57 18.05
N VAL A 163 0.28 -0.44 18.90
CA VAL A 163 0.92 -0.30 20.21
C VAL A 163 2.44 -0.45 20.08
N ALA A 164 2.90 -1.51 19.44
CA ALA A 164 4.31 -1.81 19.33
C ALA A 164 5.05 -0.82 18.40
N CYS A 165 4.43 -0.41 17.29
CA CYS A 165 5.04 0.51 16.33
C CYS A 165 5.33 1.91 16.87
N VAL A 166 4.76 2.30 18.02
CA VAL A 166 5.11 3.56 18.70
C VAL A 166 6.60 3.61 19.09
N GLU A 167 7.19 2.45 19.40
CA GLU A 167 8.60 2.33 19.76
C GLU A 167 9.53 2.20 18.54
N GLY A 168 8.96 2.27 17.34
CA GLY A 168 9.72 2.16 16.08
C GLY A 168 10.68 3.31 15.84
N SER A 169 11.77 3.03 15.14
CA SER A 169 12.87 3.98 14.93
C SER A 169 12.51 5.20 14.08
N TYR A 170 11.43 5.13 13.30
CA TYR A 170 10.97 6.25 12.46
C TYR A 170 10.12 7.27 13.21
N GLY A 171 9.51 6.91 14.35
CA GLY A 171 8.55 7.76 15.03
C GLY A 171 7.29 8.04 14.20
N ILE A 172 6.64 9.18 14.45
CA ILE A 172 5.44 9.60 13.71
C ILE A 172 5.87 10.41 12.50
N LEU A 173 5.54 9.91 11.31
CA LEU A 173 5.74 10.58 10.03
C LEU A 173 4.45 11.27 9.58
N LYS A 174 4.55 12.42 8.93
CA LYS A 174 3.42 13.22 8.46
C LYS A 174 3.53 13.50 6.97
N GLU A 175 2.39 13.61 6.30
CA GLU A 175 2.30 13.99 4.89
C GLU A 175 3.21 13.13 4.00
N ASP A 176 4.18 13.72 3.35
CA ASP A 176 5.10 13.06 2.42
C ASP A 176 6.38 12.50 3.09
N GLU A 177 6.53 12.68 4.40
CA GLU A 177 7.71 12.19 5.15
C GLU A 177 7.88 10.68 4.99
N PHE A 178 6.77 9.91 4.97
CA PHE A 178 6.82 8.47 4.74
C PHE A 178 7.47 8.12 3.39
N MET A 179 7.01 8.73 2.30
CA MET A 179 7.59 8.48 0.99
C MET A 179 9.03 8.98 0.89
N ASN A 180 9.35 10.10 1.56
CA ASN A 180 10.71 10.60 1.62
C ASN A 180 11.63 9.61 2.35
N GLU A 181 11.19 9.00 3.46
CA GLU A 181 11.95 7.94 4.14
C GLU A 181 12.09 6.69 3.26
N PHE A 182 10.99 6.22 2.66
CA PHE A 182 10.98 5.04 1.80
C PHE A 182 11.88 5.18 0.59
N MET A 183 12.04 6.39 0.03
CA MET A 183 12.83 6.65 -1.18
C MET A 183 14.27 7.08 -0.91
N LYS A 184 14.73 7.14 0.36
CA LYS A 184 16.10 7.58 0.71
C LYS A 184 17.21 6.58 0.36
N LYS A 185 16.87 5.32 0.11
CA LYS A 185 17.86 4.24 -0.05
C LYS A 185 17.80 3.57 -1.40
#